data_daff165262430dd15a3725eb023ab5f0
#
_entry.id   daff165262430dd15a3725eb023ab5f0
#
_cell.length_a   1.000
_cell.length_b   1.000
_cell.length_c   1.000
_cell.angle_alpha   90.00
_cell.angle_beta   90.00
_cell.angle_gamma   90.00
#
_symmetry.space_group_name_H-M   'P 1'
#
loop_
_entity.id
_entity.type
_entity.pdbx_description
1 polymer ?
#
loop_
_entity_poly.entity_id
_entity_poly.type
_entity_poly.pdbx_seq_one_letter_code
_entity_poly.pdbx_strand_id
1 'polypeptide(L)'
;MQNWKVTPAEVFAASPLVPVMVINDLDQALPMAKALLAGGISVFEITLRTPVALDAIALIAKAMPEAMVGAGTVLNCAQFDAAVAAGARFVISPGMTPALLAHAAKSTAPLIPGVATPSEVMQALEAGYDHLKFFPAEANGGTKALSAIAAPLPQVKFCPTGGIGPKNVADYLALKCVATVGGSWMLPAEAVKNGNWEEVTRLSREAVELVKR
;
A
#
# COMPACT_ATOMS: atom_id res chain seq x y z
N MET A 1 21.11 -0.67 11.86
CA MET A 1 20.21 -1.77 11.49
C MET A 1 18.79 -1.31 11.79
N GLN A 2 17.89 -1.57 10.86
CA GLN A 2 16.45 -1.26 11.04
C GLN A 2 15.84 -2.33 11.98
N ASN A 3 15.03 -1.88 12.95
CA ASN A 3 14.42 -2.76 13.95
C ASN A 3 13.01 -3.23 13.56
N TRP A 4 12.71 -3.29 12.27
CA TRP A 4 11.39 -3.64 11.77
C TRP A 4 10.99 -5.07 12.14
N LYS A 5 9.76 -5.24 12.64
CA LYS A 5 9.17 -6.55 12.94
C LYS A 5 8.72 -7.30 11.69
N VAL A 6 8.47 -6.55 10.61
CA VAL A 6 8.12 -7.01 9.28
C VAL A 6 8.97 -6.19 8.31
N THR A 7 9.53 -6.80 7.29
CA THR A 7 10.28 -6.09 6.26
C THR A 7 9.37 -5.61 5.13
N PRO A 8 9.71 -4.53 4.39
CA PRO A 8 8.96 -4.15 3.19
C PRO A 8 8.88 -5.28 2.15
N ALA A 9 9.90 -6.11 2.05
CA ALA A 9 9.91 -7.28 1.17
C ALA A 9 8.81 -8.29 1.55
N GLU A 10 8.62 -8.55 2.85
CA GLU A 10 7.54 -9.42 3.33
C GLU A 10 6.16 -8.82 3.06
N VAL A 11 6.01 -7.49 3.20
CA VAL A 11 4.76 -6.80 2.85
C VAL A 11 4.43 -6.98 1.37
N PHE A 12 5.43 -6.80 0.49
CA PHE A 12 5.23 -6.96 -0.96
C PHE A 12 5.02 -8.41 -1.38
N ALA A 13 5.65 -9.36 -0.69
CA ALA A 13 5.49 -10.78 -0.97
C ALA A 13 4.16 -11.36 -0.48
N ALA A 14 3.55 -10.74 0.54
CA ALA A 14 2.31 -11.24 1.13
C ALA A 14 1.11 -11.13 0.18
N SER A 15 1.13 -10.20 -0.77
CA SER A 15 0.08 -10.10 -1.80
C SER A 15 0.62 -9.40 -3.06
N PRO A 16 0.27 -9.87 -4.27
CA PRO A 16 0.57 -9.17 -5.52
C PRO A 16 -0.27 -7.90 -5.71
N LEU A 17 -1.22 -7.66 -4.82
CA LEU A 17 -2.14 -6.54 -4.83
C LEU A 17 -2.36 -6.00 -3.42
N VAL A 18 -2.21 -4.68 -3.25
CA VAL A 18 -2.48 -3.95 -2.01
C VAL A 18 -3.68 -3.03 -2.22
N PRO A 19 -4.86 -3.31 -1.64
CA PRO A 19 -6.01 -2.44 -1.74
C PRO A 19 -5.76 -1.13 -0.99
N VAL A 20 -6.02 -0.01 -1.68
CA VAL A 20 -5.97 1.34 -1.10
C VAL A 20 -7.37 1.67 -0.58
N MET A 21 -7.53 1.63 0.74
CA MET A 21 -8.81 1.78 1.41
C MET A 21 -9.02 3.21 1.89
N VAL A 22 -10.20 3.77 1.59
CA VAL A 22 -10.70 5.00 2.19
C VAL A 22 -11.93 4.63 3.00
N ILE A 23 -11.85 4.74 4.32
CA ILE A 23 -12.92 4.37 5.25
C ILE A 23 -13.52 5.67 5.79
N ASN A 24 -14.74 5.98 5.39
CA ASN A 24 -15.45 7.20 5.80
C ASN A 24 -16.31 6.99 7.06
N ASP A 25 -16.70 5.75 7.31
CA ASP A 25 -17.51 5.34 8.45
C ASP A 25 -16.87 4.13 9.13
N LEU A 26 -16.68 4.21 10.43
CA LEU A 26 -16.02 3.16 11.21
C LEU A 26 -16.80 1.83 11.14
N ASP A 27 -18.13 1.88 11.03
CA ASP A 27 -18.98 0.68 10.93
C ASP A 27 -18.73 -0.10 9.63
N GLN A 28 -18.17 0.54 8.60
CA GLN A 28 -17.79 -0.10 7.33
C GLN A 28 -16.42 -0.80 7.40
N ALA A 29 -15.59 -0.48 8.39
CA ALA A 29 -14.20 -0.93 8.45
C ALA A 29 -14.06 -2.46 8.46
N LEU A 30 -14.70 -3.13 9.41
CA LEU A 30 -14.64 -4.59 9.51
C LEU A 30 -15.36 -5.31 8.37
N PRO A 31 -16.58 -4.92 7.96
CA PRO A 31 -17.22 -5.55 6.80
C PRO A 31 -16.38 -5.45 5.52
N MET A 32 -15.79 -4.28 5.24
CA MET A 32 -14.91 -4.06 4.09
C MET A 32 -13.67 -4.96 4.15
N ALA A 33 -12.98 -5.00 5.29
CA ALA A 33 -11.78 -5.83 5.48
C ALA A 33 -12.10 -7.34 5.35
N LYS A 34 -13.23 -7.79 5.92
CA LYS A 34 -13.70 -9.18 5.79
C LYS A 34 -14.03 -9.53 4.34
N ALA A 35 -14.66 -8.62 3.58
CA ALA A 35 -14.97 -8.83 2.18
C ALA A 35 -13.71 -8.97 1.31
N LEU A 36 -12.69 -8.12 1.54
CA LEU A 36 -11.39 -8.22 0.90
C LEU A 36 -10.71 -9.55 1.23
N LEU A 37 -10.69 -9.95 2.50
CA LEU A 37 -10.09 -11.22 2.94
C LEU A 37 -10.81 -12.44 2.33
N ALA A 38 -12.15 -12.42 2.30
CA ALA A 38 -12.95 -13.46 1.65
C ALA A 38 -12.72 -13.55 0.13
N GLY A 39 -12.27 -12.45 -0.47
CA GLY A 39 -11.80 -12.38 -1.86
C GLY A 39 -10.35 -12.81 -2.07
N GLY A 40 -9.62 -13.15 -0.99
CA GLY A 40 -8.24 -13.62 -1.05
C GLY A 40 -7.18 -12.54 -0.88
N ILE A 41 -7.54 -11.35 -0.42
CA ILE A 41 -6.61 -10.24 -0.15
C ILE A 41 -6.41 -10.10 1.36
N SER A 42 -5.17 -10.25 1.83
CA SER A 42 -4.81 -10.23 3.26
C SER A 42 -3.92 -9.07 3.68
N VAL A 43 -3.54 -8.19 2.75
CA VAL A 43 -2.75 -6.97 3.01
C VAL A 43 -3.63 -5.76 2.76
N PHE A 44 -3.69 -4.81 3.69
CA PHE A 44 -4.59 -3.64 3.62
C PHE A 44 -3.82 -2.35 3.83
N GLU A 45 -3.93 -1.39 2.90
CA GLU A 45 -3.46 -0.01 3.07
C GLU A 45 -4.65 0.89 3.44
N ILE A 46 -4.82 1.22 4.72
CA ILE A 46 -5.86 2.14 5.20
C ILE A 46 -5.31 3.55 5.18
N THR A 47 -5.88 4.42 4.35
CA THR A 47 -5.35 5.77 4.14
C THR A 47 -5.80 6.73 5.24
N LEU A 48 -4.87 7.55 5.77
CA LEU A 48 -5.16 8.60 6.76
C LEU A 48 -5.82 9.84 6.11
N ARG A 49 -6.84 9.60 5.27
CA ARG A 49 -7.60 10.63 4.55
C ARG A 49 -8.92 11.00 5.25
N THR A 50 -9.27 10.27 6.30
CA THR A 50 -10.54 10.44 7.02
C THR A 50 -10.28 10.51 8.53
N PRO A 51 -11.15 11.15 9.30
CA PRO A 51 -11.00 11.23 10.75
C PRO A 51 -11.01 9.87 11.45
N VAL A 52 -11.73 8.89 10.90
CA VAL A 52 -11.89 7.54 11.49
C VAL A 52 -10.78 6.56 11.12
N ALA A 53 -9.81 6.95 10.32
CA ALA A 53 -8.83 6.04 9.76
C ALA A 53 -7.97 5.33 10.81
N LEU A 54 -7.51 6.03 11.85
CA LEU A 54 -6.73 5.43 12.94
C LEU A 54 -7.56 4.43 13.75
N ASP A 55 -8.82 4.76 14.04
CA ASP A 55 -9.74 3.85 14.74
C ASP A 55 -10.04 2.62 13.89
N ALA A 56 -10.18 2.78 12.57
CA ALA A 56 -10.35 1.66 11.65
C ALA A 56 -9.13 0.74 11.61
N ILE A 57 -7.90 1.29 11.61
CA ILE A 57 -6.66 0.51 11.71
C ILE A 57 -6.68 -0.30 13.01
N ALA A 58 -6.97 0.33 14.16
CA ALA A 58 -6.98 -0.34 15.45
C ALA A 58 -8.04 -1.44 15.53
N LEU A 59 -9.24 -1.17 15.01
CA LEU A 59 -10.34 -2.11 14.97
C LEU A 59 -10.02 -3.35 14.13
N ILE A 60 -9.50 -3.14 12.90
CA ILE A 60 -9.19 -4.24 11.98
C ILE A 60 -7.97 -5.03 12.50
N ALA A 61 -6.91 -4.36 12.94
CA ALA A 61 -5.72 -5.02 13.47
C ALA A 61 -6.02 -5.92 14.68
N LYS A 62 -6.95 -5.50 15.55
CA LYS A 62 -7.40 -6.28 16.71
C LYS A 62 -8.31 -7.45 16.32
N ALA A 63 -9.22 -7.23 15.39
CA ALA A 63 -10.25 -8.21 15.02
C ALA A 63 -9.77 -9.26 14.01
N MET A 64 -8.73 -8.94 13.23
CA MET A 64 -8.22 -9.77 12.11
C MET A 64 -6.70 -9.88 12.19
N PRO A 65 -6.14 -10.58 13.21
CA PRO A 65 -4.69 -10.68 13.40
C PRO A 65 -3.95 -11.40 12.26
N GLU A 66 -4.68 -12.18 11.45
CA GLU A 66 -4.18 -12.85 10.25
C GLU A 66 -3.93 -11.88 9.09
N ALA A 67 -4.58 -10.71 9.09
CA ALA A 67 -4.40 -9.70 8.07
C ALA A 67 -3.19 -8.81 8.35
N MET A 68 -2.50 -8.42 7.30
CA MET A 68 -1.40 -7.44 7.38
C MET A 68 -1.94 -6.03 7.17
N VAL A 69 -2.28 -5.36 8.27
CA VAL A 69 -2.85 -4.01 8.26
C VAL A 69 -1.74 -2.97 8.25
N GLY A 70 -1.81 -2.03 7.34
CA GLY A 70 -0.91 -0.89 7.24
C GLY A 70 -1.65 0.43 7.07
N ALA A 71 -0.92 1.52 7.32
CA ALA A 71 -1.42 2.88 7.13
C ALA A 71 -0.89 3.48 5.83
N GLY A 72 -1.75 4.11 5.04
CA GLY A 72 -1.38 4.88 3.86
C GLY A 72 -1.60 6.39 4.06
N THR A 73 -1.05 7.19 3.14
CA THR A 73 -1.17 8.65 3.17
C THR A 73 -0.61 9.26 4.47
N VAL A 74 0.47 8.68 4.98
CA VAL A 74 1.20 9.22 6.13
C VAL A 74 2.13 10.31 5.64
N LEU A 75 2.01 11.53 6.19
CA LEU A 75 2.67 12.73 5.69
C LEU A 75 3.79 13.24 6.60
N ASN A 76 3.84 12.79 7.86
CA ASN A 76 4.80 13.27 8.86
C ASN A 76 5.04 12.25 9.97
N CYS A 77 6.02 12.52 10.83
CA CYS A 77 6.41 11.65 11.93
C CYS A 77 5.28 11.41 12.94
N ALA A 78 4.48 12.44 13.27
CA ALA A 78 3.39 12.30 14.22
C ALA A 78 2.29 11.34 13.71
N GLN A 79 1.94 11.43 12.42
CA GLN A 79 1.01 10.49 11.79
C GLN A 79 1.59 9.08 11.72
N PHE A 80 2.91 8.96 11.48
CA PHE A 80 3.59 7.67 11.48
C PHE A 80 3.46 6.99 12.85
N ASP A 81 3.80 7.71 13.93
CA ASP A 81 3.72 7.17 15.29
C ASP A 81 2.28 6.81 15.68
N ALA A 82 1.30 7.66 15.33
CA ALA A 82 -0.11 7.38 15.58
C ALA A 82 -0.59 6.12 14.85
N ALA A 83 -0.17 5.92 13.59
CA ALA A 83 -0.50 4.73 12.83
C ALA A 83 0.09 3.45 13.46
N VAL A 84 1.36 3.50 13.87
CA VAL A 84 2.01 2.36 14.53
C VAL A 84 1.35 2.06 15.88
N ALA A 85 1.03 3.09 16.66
CA ALA A 85 0.30 2.96 17.92
C ALA A 85 -1.10 2.35 17.74
N ALA A 86 -1.77 2.67 16.62
CA ALA A 86 -3.05 2.07 16.26
C ALA A 86 -2.93 0.60 15.79
N GLY A 87 -1.73 0.08 15.60
CA GLY A 87 -1.50 -1.32 15.23
C GLY A 87 -1.09 -1.53 13.76
N ALA A 88 -0.77 -0.48 13.02
CA ALA A 88 -0.24 -0.61 11.66
C ALA A 88 1.09 -1.38 11.68
N ARG A 89 1.18 -2.44 10.88
CA ARG A 89 2.38 -3.28 10.75
C ARG A 89 3.35 -2.74 9.71
N PHE A 90 2.89 -1.89 8.81
CA PHE A 90 3.69 -1.14 7.82
C PHE A 90 3.04 0.21 7.55
N VAL A 91 3.82 1.14 7.02
CA VAL A 91 3.38 2.50 6.72
C VAL A 91 3.76 2.85 5.29
N ILE A 92 2.85 3.50 4.57
CA ILE A 92 3.06 3.99 3.20
C ILE A 92 2.83 5.49 3.16
N SER A 93 3.75 6.23 2.54
CA SER A 93 3.60 7.66 2.30
C SER A 93 3.46 7.96 0.80
N PRO A 94 2.79 9.05 0.40
CA PRO A 94 2.66 9.43 -1.00
C PRO A 94 3.95 10.00 -1.60
N GLY A 95 4.85 10.47 -0.77
CA GLY A 95 6.17 10.99 -1.06
C GLY A 95 7.09 10.73 0.13
N MET A 96 8.25 11.39 0.17
CA MET A 96 9.19 11.25 1.27
C MET A 96 9.76 12.59 1.71
N THR A 97 10.13 12.68 2.99
CA THR A 97 10.94 13.77 3.53
C THR A 97 12.12 13.19 4.30
N PRO A 98 13.27 13.86 4.36
CA PRO A 98 14.42 13.37 5.14
C PRO A 98 14.04 13.09 6.61
N ALA A 99 13.18 13.92 7.19
CA ALA A 99 12.71 13.75 8.57
C ALA A 99 11.91 12.47 8.75
N LEU A 100 10.96 12.18 7.83
CA LEU A 100 10.14 10.97 7.88
C LEU A 100 10.99 9.70 7.67
N LEU A 101 11.94 9.72 6.72
CA LEU A 101 12.85 8.60 6.47
C LEU A 101 13.70 8.30 7.72
N ALA A 102 14.34 9.33 8.30
CA ALA A 102 15.19 9.16 9.48
C ALA A 102 14.39 8.71 10.72
N HIS A 103 13.14 9.15 10.87
CA HIS A 103 12.24 8.75 11.94
C HIS A 103 11.82 7.27 11.80
N ALA A 104 11.32 6.90 10.64
CA ALA A 104 10.83 5.55 10.37
C ALA A 104 11.93 4.47 10.44
N ALA A 105 13.18 4.83 10.12
CA ALA A 105 14.32 3.91 10.25
C ALA A 105 14.55 3.42 11.70
N LYS A 106 14.06 4.15 12.71
CA LYS A 106 14.17 3.80 14.14
C LYS A 106 12.95 3.06 14.67
N SER A 107 11.91 2.95 13.87
CA SER A 107 10.64 2.32 14.26
C SER A 107 10.69 0.80 14.18
N THR A 108 9.66 0.15 14.75
CA THR A 108 9.40 -1.29 14.60
C THR A 108 8.55 -1.63 13.38
N ALA A 109 7.93 -0.63 12.74
CA ALA A 109 7.19 -0.80 11.50
C ALA A 109 7.97 -0.16 10.34
N PRO A 110 8.07 -0.80 9.16
CA PRO A 110 8.73 -0.23 8.00
C PRO A 110 7.91 0.90 7.39
N LEU A 111 8.62 1.87 6.80
CA LEU A 111 8.07 2.81 5.84
C LEU A 111 8.30 2.31 4.42
N ILE A 112 7.31 2.41 3.58
CA ILE A 112 7.38 2.27 2.12
C ILE A 112 7.16 3.67 1.54
N PRO A 113 8.24 4.43 1.28
CA PRO A 113 8.11 5.82 0.87
C PRO A 113 7.71 5.95 -0.60
N GLY A 114 6.91 6.98 -0.91
CA GLY A 114 6.53 7.34 -2.26
C GLY A 114 7.65 8.08 -3.00
N VAL A 115 7.80 7.76 -4.29
CA VAL A 115 8.75 8.38 -5.21
C VAL A 115 8.13 8.52 -6.60
N ALA A 116 8.64 9.47 -7.39
CA ALA A 116 8.21 9.70 -8.76
C ALA A 116 9.39 9.97 -9.72
N THR A 117 10.59 10.22 -9.19
CA THR A 117 11.77 10.61 -9.95
C THR A 117 13.01 9.78 -9.58
N PRO A 118 14.02 9.66 -10.47
CA PRO A 118 15.28 9.01 -10.15
C PRO A 118 15.99 9.60 -8.93
N SER A 119 15.94 10.93 -8.77
CA SER A 119 16.57 11.62 -7.62
C SER A 119 15.94 11.19 -6.30
N GLU A 120 14.62 11.07 -6.25
CA GLU A 120 13.92 10.58 -5.07
C GLU A 120 14.26 9.11 -4.78
N VAL A 121 14.34 8.26 -5.80
CA VAL A 121 14.78 6.86 -5.63
C VAL A 121 16.20 6.80 -5.06
N MET A 122 17.13 7.63 -5.56
CA MET A 122 18.50 7.70 -5.04
C MET A 122 18.53 8.15 -3.57
N GLN A 123 17.75 9.16 -3.20
CA GLN A 123 17.62 9.62 -1.81
C GLN A 123 17.05 8.54 -0.89
N ALA A 124 16.03 7.80 -1.36
CA ALA A 124 15.48 6.68 -0.61
C ALA A 124 16.51 5.57 -0.38
N LEU A 125 17.27 5.19 -1.43
CA LEU A 125 18.35 4.20 -1.34
C LEU A 125 19.45 4.63 -0.37
N GLU A 126 19.88 5.89 -0.43
CA GLU A 126 20.90 6.44 0.48
C GLU A 126 20.43 6.38 1.95
N ALA A 127 19.13 6.54 2.18
CA ALA A 127 18.52 6.38 3.49
C ALA A 127 18.22 4.91 3.88
N GLY A 128 18.54 3.94 3.01
CA GLY A 128 18.39 2.50 3.27
C GLY A 128 17.03 1.90 2.88
N TYR A 129 16.27 2.56 2.01
CA TYR A 129 14.96 2.11 1.52
C TYR A 129 15.06 1.64 0.07
N ASP A 130 14.80 0.37 -0.18
CA ASP A 130 14.88 -0.29 -1.49
C ASP A 130 13.53 -0.84 -1.99
N HIS A 131 12.48 -0.74 -1.17
CA HIS A 131 11.10 -1.06 -1.52
C HIS A 131 10.26 0.21 -1.45
N LEU A 132 9.78 0.68 -2.60
CA LEU A 132 9.24 2.02 -2.76
C LEU A 132 7.84 1.97 -3.38
N LYS A 133 7.01 2.97 -3.04
CA LYS A 133 5.77 3.24 -3.77
C LYS A 133 6.09 4.16 -4.94
N PHE A 134 5.71 3.78 -6.17
CA PHE A 134 5.74 4.70 -7.33
C PHE A 134 4.38 5.38 -7.45
N PHE A 135 4.32 6.69 -7.20
CA PHE A 135 3.05 7.40 -7.09
C PHE A 135 3.14 8.87 -7.53
N PRO A 136 2.11 9.40 -8.22
CA PRO A 136 0.97 8.69 -8.83
C PRO A 136 1.38 8.04 -10.17
N ALA A 137 1.22 6.70 -10.28
CA ALA A 137 1.87 5.91 -11.32
C ALA A 137 1.50 6.33 -12.76
N GLU A 138 0.22 6.33 -13.12
CA GLU A 138 -0.22 6.68 -14.48
C GLU A 138 0.07 8.15 -14.82
N ALA A 139 -0.16 9.08 -13.87
CA ALA A 139 0.09 10.50 -14.07
C ALA A 139 1.58 10.82 -14.25
N ASN A 140 2.48 9.98 -13.73
CA ASN A 140 3.92 10.11 -13.88
C ASN A 140 4.50 9.30 -15.06
N GLY A 141 3.67 8.93 -16.03
CA GLY A 141 4.10 8.30 -17.29
C GLY A 141 4.06 6.76 -17.28
N GLY A 142 3.41 6.16 -16.27
CA GLY A 142 3.05 4.76 -16.27
C GLY A 142 4.24 3.79 -16.31
N THR A 143 4.03 2.65 -16.94
CA THR A 143 5.04 1.59 -17.07
C THR A 143 6.30 2.03 -17.80
N LYS A 144 6.19 2.96 -18.75
CA LYS A 144 7.35 3.50 -19.50
C LYS A 144 8.28 4.28 -18.58
N ALA A 145 7.73 5.21 -17.79
CA ALA A 145 8.51 5.99 -16.84
C ALA A 145 9.12 5.11 -15.76
N LEU A 146 8.33 4.21 -15.18
CA LEU A 146 8.79 3.30 -14.15
C LEU A 146 9.93 2.40 -14.65
N SER A 147 9.81 1.83 -15.84
CA SER A 147 10.86 1.00 -16.44
C SER A 147 12.15 1.79 -16.67
N ALA A 148 12.05 3.03 -17.17
CA ALA A 148 13.21 3.89 -17.40
C ALA A 148 13.91 4.29 -16.08
N ILE A 149 13.14 4.59 -15.02
CA ILE A 149 13.68 4.90 -13.69
C ILE A 149 14.36 3.68 -13.08
N ALA A 150 13.77 2.50 -13.22
CA ALA A 150 14.28 1.28 -12.60
C ALA A 150 15.50 0.69 -13.32
N ALA A 151 15.69 0.98 -14.62
CA ALA A 151 16.76 0.40 -15.42
C ALA A 151 18.18 0.57 -14.82
N PRO A 152 18.58 1.76 -14.34
CA PRO A 152 19.86 1.96 -13.67
C PRO A 152 19.89 1.51 -12.18
N LEU A 153 18.76 1.08 -11.61
CA LEU A 153 18.56 0.83 -10.18
C LEU A 153 17.97 -0.57 -9.93
N PRO A 154 18.63 -1.66 -10.37
CA PRO A 154 18.06 -3.02 -10.40
C PRO A 154 17.77 -3.60 -9.01
N GLN A 155 18.32 -3.03 -7.94
CA GLN A 155 18.11 -3.44 -6.55
C GLN A 155 16.76 -2.97 -6.00
N VAL A 156 16.10 -1.99 -6.63
CA VAL A 156 14.84 -1.42 -6.11
C VAL A 156 13.64 -2.24 -6.55
N LYS A 157 12.70 -2.39 -5.63
CA LYS A 157 11.38 -2.97 -5.88
C LYS A 157 10.28 -1.94 -5.66
N PHE A 158 9.31 -1.94 -6.57
CA PHE A 158 8.25 -0.94 -6.57
C PHE A 158 6.87 -1.55 -6.34
N CYS A 159 6.03 -0.75 -5.66
CA CYS A 159 4.58 -0.87 -5.61
C CYS A 159 3.97 0.34 -6.34
N PRO A 160 3.82 0.30 -7.67
CA PRO A 160 3.14 1.37 -8.37
C PRO A 160 1.68 1.48 -7.92
N THR A 161 1.22 2.73 -7.76
CA THR A 161 -0.12 3.05 -7.27
C THR A 161 -0.63 4.33 -7.95
N GLY A 162 -1.91 4.37 -8.28
CA GLY A 162 -2.56 5.54 -8.90
C GLY A 162 -2.85 5.35 -10.38
N GLY A 163 -4.14 5.22 -10.72
CA GLY A 163 -4.61 4.95 -12.07
C GLY A 163 -4.48 3.49 -12.51
N ILE A 164 -4.13 2.58 -11.59
CA ILE A 164 -4.00 1.15 -11.89
C ILE A 164 -5.36 0.46 -11.67
N GLY A 165 -5.69 -0.42 -12.61
CA GLY A 165 -6.91 -1.21 -12.60
C GLY A 165 -6.82 -2.43 -13.52
N PRO A 166 -7.95 -3.13 -13.76
CA PRO A 166 -7.95 -4.37 -14.56
C PRO A 166 -7.37 -4.26 -15.96
N LYS A 167 -7.39 -3.04 -16.55
CA LYS A 167 -6.95 -2.83 -17.94
C LYS A 167 -5.42 -2.73 -18.09
N ASN A 168 -4.69 -2.36 -17.03
CA ASN A 168 -3.25 -2.07 -17.11
C ASN A 168 -2.41 -2.77 -16.03
N VAL A 169 -3.02 -3.43 -15.05
CA VAL A 169 -2.31 -4.10 -13.97
C VAL A 169 -1.32 -5.15 -14.46
N ALA A 170 -1.67 -5.90 -15.50
CA ALA A 170 -0.79 -6.92 -16.09
C ALA A 170 0.50 -6.32 -16.66
N ASP A 171 0.42 -5.14 -17.29
CA ASP A 171 1.59 -4.44 -17.85
C ASP A 171 2.56 -3.99 -16.75
N TYR A 172 2.04 -3.55 -15.60
CA TYR A 172 2.87 -3.23 -14.44
C TYR A 172 3.53 -4.47 -13.85
N LEU A 173 2.77 -5.54 -13.67
CA LEU A 173 3.29 -6.79 -13.10
C LEU A 173 4.28 -7.52 -14.02
N ALA A 174 4.29 -7.23 -15.32
CA ALA A 174 5.30 -7.74 -16.25
C ALA A 174 6.70 -7.13 -16.02
N LEU A 175 6.78 -5.97 -15.36
CA LEU A 175 8.06 -5.33 -15.06
C LEU A 175 8.76 -6.04 -13.89
N LYS A 176 10.02 -6.46 -14.08
CA LYS A 176 10.82 -7.16 -13.05
C LYS A 176 11.05 -6.35 -11.77
N CYS A 177 10.98 -5.02 -11.87
CA CYS A 177 11.12 -4.12 -10.73
C CYS A 177 9.83 -3.99 -9.91
N VAL A 178 8.67 -4.46 -10.41
CA VAL A 178 7.39 -4.41 -9.72
C VAL A 178 7.17 -5.70 -8.93
N ALA A 179 7.05 -5.56 -7.62
CA ALA A 179 6.81 -6.68 -6.71
C ALA A 179 5.32 -6.85 -6.40
N THR A 180 4.59 -5.75 -6.23
CA THR A 180 3.15 -5.70 -5.98
C THR A 180 2.59 -4.42 -6.58
N VAL A 181 1.27 -4.28 -6.67
CA VAL A 181 0.59 -3.06 -7.14
C VAL A 181 -0.42 -2.56 -6.12
N GLY A 182 -0.55 -1.24 -6.00
CA GLY A 182 -1.58 -0.61 -5.19
C GLY A 182 -2.78 -0.20 -6.06
N GLY A 183 -3.99 -0.51 -5.62
CA GLY A 183 -5.20 -0.15 -6.36
C GLY A 183 -6.46 -0.17 -5.51
N SER A 184 -7.54 0.39 -6.06
CA SER A 184 -8.82 0.49 -5.34
C SER A 184 -10.03 0.00 -6.18
N TRP A 185 -9.80 -0.61 -7.34
CA TRP A 185 -10.90 -1.02 -8.23
C TRP A 185 -11.79 -2.12 -7.65
N MET A 186 -11.32 -2.89 -6.65
CA MET A 186 -12.12 -3.87 -5.92
C MET A 186 -13.03 -3.22 -4.86
N LEU A 187 -12.89 -1.91 -4.64
CA LEU A 187 -13.66 -1.11 -3.70
C LEU A 187 -14.41 0.02 -4.43
N PRO A 188 -15.33 -0.27 -5.36
CA PRO A 188 -16.07 0.78 -6.06
C PRO A 188 -16.93 1.56 -5.06
N ALA A 189 -16.93 2.90 -5.21
CA ALA A 189 -17.55 3.81 -4.26
C ALA A 189 -19.02 3.48 -3.98
N GLU A 190 -19.79 3.10 -5.02
CA GLU A 190 -21.21 2.73 -4.87
C GLU A 190 -21.40 1.43 -4.08
N ALA A 191 -20.56 0.43 -4.27
CA ALA A 191 -20.64 -0.82 -3.50
C ALA A 191 -20.33 -0.56 -2.03
N VAL A 192 -19.27 0.20 -1.74
CA VAL A 192 -18.89 0.59 -0.37
C VAL A 192 -19.97 1.41 0.30
N LYS A 193 -20.52 2.43 -0.38
CA LYS A 193 -21.58 3.30 0.13
C LYS A 193 -22.83 2.53 0.50
N ASN A 194 -23.18 1.54 -0.31
CA ASN A 194 -24.41 0.75 -0.13
C ASN A 194 -24.19 -0.51 0.75
N GLY A 195 -22.98 -0.73 1.28
CA GLY A 195 -22.66 -1.93 2.06
C GLY A 195 -22.74 -3.22 1.25
N ASN A 196 -22.54 -3.16 -0.07
CA ASN A 196 -22.56 -4.34 -0.93
C ASN A 196 -21.23 -5.10 -0.86
N TRP A 197 -21.02 -5.78 0.26
CA TRP A 197 -19.79 -6.52 0.55
C TRP A 197 -19.62 -7.77 -0.30
N GLU A 198 -20.72 -8.33 -0.81
CA GLU A 198 -20.66 -9.45 -1.77
C GLU A 198 -19.98 -9.03 -3.07
N GLU A 199 -20.30 -7.83 -3.56
CA GLU A 199 -19.65 -7.26 -4.75
C GLU A 199 -18.18 -6.97 -4.50
N VAL A 200 -17.82 -6.45 -3.34
CA VAL A 200 -16.41 -6.24 -2.95
C VAL A 200 -15.67 -7.57 -2.91
N THR A 201 -16.25 -8.62 -2.36
CA THR A 201 -15.66 -9.98 -2.33
C THR A 201 -15.47 -10.54 -3.74
N ARG A 202 -16.48 -10.39 -4.60
CA ARG A 202 -16.42 -10.85 -6.00
C ARG A 202 -15.30 -10.15 -6.75
N LEU A 203 -15.25 -8.80 -6.70
CA LEU A 203 -14.22 -8.00 -7.37
C LEU A 203 -12.81 -8.28 -6.81
N SER A 204 -12.70 -8.53 -5.51
CA SER A 204 -11.43 -8.90 -4.89
C SER A 204 -10.92 -10.25 -5.41
N ARG A 205 -11.80 -11.23 -5.55
CA ARG A 205 -11.46 -12.54 -6.12
C ARG A 205 -11.02 -12.42 -7.58
N GLU A 206 -11.75 -11.64 -8.37
CA GLU A 206 -11.37 -11.36 -9.76
C GLU A 206 -10.02 -10.63 -9.84
N ALA A 207 -9.79 -9.66 -8.96
CA ALA A 207 -8.51 -8.97 -8.88
C ALA A 207 -7.35 -9.92 -8.54
N VAL A 208 -7.54 -10.82 -7.58
CA VAL A 208 -6.53 -11.84 -7.21
C VAL A 208 -6.26 -12.78 -8.38
N GLU A 209 -7.29 -13.27 -9.07
CA GLU A 209 -7.10 -14.12 -10.25
C GLU A 209 -6.33 -13.40 -11.37
N LEU A 210 -6.66 -12.13 -11.60
CA LEU A 210 -6.02 -11.32 -12.65
C LEU A 210 -4.52 -11.10 -12.38
N VAL A 211 -4.09 -11.05 -11.12
CA VAL A 211 -2.69 -10.77 -10.72
C VAL A 211 -1.89 -12.03 -10.34
N LYS A 212 -2.48 -13.22 -10.40
CA LYS A 212 -1.74 -14.49 -10.22
C LYS A 212 -0.64 -14.61 -11.26
N ARG A 213 0.57 -14.90 -10.80
CA ARG A 213 1.76 -15.14 -11.62
C ARG A 213 2.05 -16.63 -11.71
#